data_125a0bcb6c03f822d70739e02204ab21
#
_entry.id   125a0bcb6c03f822d70739e02204ab21
#
_cell.length_a   1.000
_cell.length_b   1.000
_cell.length_c   1.000
_cell.angle_alpha   90.00
_cell.angle_beta   90.00
_cell.angle_gamma   90.00
#
_symmetry.space_group_name_H-M   'P 1'
#
loop_
_entity.id
_entity.type
_entity.pdbx_description
1 polymer ?
#
loop_
_entity_poly.entity_id
_entity_poly.type
_entity_poly.pdbx_seq_one_letter_code
_entity_poly.pdbx_strand_id
1 'polypeptide(L)'
;IKNFVKLFSFKKFSNDNIEKNNFYEKKEPGFNSKEEIKTDFIGSIKESQSIKDINRYSLPPLSLLINSQKEKYDTKDLIRKNQEKGKKLEKILLEYGVEGKIQAYKTGPLITLFDFVPAPGIKNSKVVSLSEEIARAMSSISARVSSQPGKSTIGIEMPNDVKHSVLLSDLLKDKNFLDGKKSLILALGKNIAGENIFTDLEKMPHLLIAGTTGSGKSVGLNAMILSLLFRFKPSECKFILIDPKMLELSIYEDIPHLLTPVVTDPNKAVFALKWIV
;
A
#
# COMPACT_ATOMS: atom_id res chain seq x y z
N ILE A 1 3.08 12.56 3.56
CA ILE A 1 3.41 11.58 4.61
C ILE A 1 2.52 11.80 5.83
N LYS A 2 2.39 13.03 6.38
CA LYS A 2 1.52 13.32 7.55
C LYS A 2 0.04 12.97 7.32
N ASN A 3 -0.47 13.03 6.09
CA ASN A 3 -1.86 12.71 5.78
C ASN A 3 -2.12 11.22 5.54
N PHE A 4 -1.10 10.44 5.21
CA PHE A 4 -1.21 8.99 5.08
C PHE A 4 -1.27 8.30 6.45
N VAL A 5 -0.54 8.86 7.44
CA VAL A 5 -0.54 8.36 8.82
C VAL A 5 -1.88 8.65 9.54
N LYS A 6 -2.61 9.70 9.15
CA LYS A 6 -3.94 10.00 9.74
C LYS A 6 -5.07 9.03 9.29
N LEU A 7 -4.86 8.22 8.24
CA LEU A 7 -5.81 7.15 7.88
C LEU A 7 -5.80 5.98 8.87
N PHE A 8 -4.81 5.94 9.77
CA PHE A 8 -4.65 4.90 10.79
C PHE A 8 -4.66 5.48 12.21
N SER A 9 -5.62 6.36 12.52
CA SER A 9 -5.82 6.74 13.91
C SER A 9 -6.56 5.61 14.63
N PHE A 10 -5.81 4.85 15.42
CA PHE A 10 -6.37 3.90 16.37
C PHE A 10 -7.22 4.65 17.40
N LYS A 11 -8.53 4.37 17.46
CA LYS A 11 -9.31 4.60 18.67
C LYS A 11 -8.66 3.80 19.78
N LYS A 12 -8.25 4.47 20.86
CA LYS A 12 -7.92 3.80 22.12
C LYS A 12 -9.13 2.95 22.54
N PHE A 13 -8.98 1.64 22.44
CA PHE A 13 -9.90 0.73 23.11
C PHE A 13 -9.63 0.88 24.61
N SER A 14 -10.59 1.40 25.35
CA SER A 14 -10.62 1.33 26.80
C SER A 14 -10.83 -0.15 27.18
N ASN A 15 -9.90 -0.65 28.01
CA ASN A 15 -10.01 -1.94 28.67
C ASN A 15 -11.13 -1.88 29.72
N ASP A 16 -12.35 -2.17 29.32
CA ASP A 16 -13.40 -2.50 30.29
C ASP A 16 -14.18 -3.70 29.72
N ASN A 17 -14.20 -4.75 30.55
CA ASN A 17 -14.96 -6.00 30.40
C ASN A 17 -14.37 -7.07 29.44
N ILE A 18 -13.29 -7.72 29.88
CA ILE A 18 -13.00 -9.08 29.50
C ILE A 18 -13.51 -10.00 30.62
N GLU A 19 -14.69 -10.55 30.43
CA GLU A 19 -15.17 -11.69 31.23
C GLU A 19 -14.17 -12.84 31.10
N LYS A 20 -13.76 -13.37 32.28
CA LYS A 20 -12.91 -14.53 32.40
C LYS A 20 -13.64 -15.77 31.90
N ASN A 21 -13.55 -16.06 30.61
CA ASN A 21 -13.92 -17.36 30.09
C ASN A 21 -12.73 -18.31 30.27
N ASN A 22 -12.99 -19.38 30.98
CA ASN A 22 -12.07 -20.50 31.22
C ASN A 22 -11.57 -21.04 29.88
N PHE A 23 -10.33 -20.69 29.51
CA PHE A 23 -9.63 -21.38 28.44
C PHE A 23 -9.18 -22.73 29.00
N TYR A 24 -9.70 -23.79 28.40
CA TYR A 24 -9.20 -25.16 28.62
C TYR A 24 -7.69 -25.17 28.41
N GLU A 25 -6.94 -25.60 29.44
CA GLU A 25 -5.55 -26.00 29.30
C GLU A 25 -5.46 -27.17 28.33
N LYS A 26 -5.22 -26.88 27.06
CA LYS A 26 -4.72 -27.89 26.12
C LYS A 26 -3.29 -28.18 26.54
N LYS A 27 -3.06 -29.37 27.09
CA LYS A 27 -1.71 -29.95 27.26
C LYS A 27 -0.97 -29.80 25.94
N GLU A 28 0.08 -28.97 25.91
CA GLU A 28 0.99 -28.88 24.79
C GLU A 28 1.56 -30.28 24.50
N PRO A 29 1.56 -30.74 23.25
CA PRO A 29 2.28 -31.96 22.90
C PRO A 29 3.76 -31.73 23.27
N GLY A 30 4.35 -32.64 24.00
CA GLY A 30 5.74 -32.56 24.44
C GLY A 30 6.68 -32.46 23.22
N PHE A 31 7.12 -31.25 22.94
CA PHE A 31 8.11 -31.00 21.91
C PHE A 31 9.51 -31.11 22.52
N ASN A 32 10.32 -31.92 21.89
CA ASN A 32 11.75 -32.04 22.15
C ASN A 32 12.42 -30.68 22.13
N SER A 33 13.26 -30.49 23.08
CA SER A 33 14.00 -29.36 23.56
C SER A 33 14.11 -28.11 22.66
N LYS A 34 13.89 -26.95 23.27
CA LYS A 34 14.20 -25.61 22.71
C LYS A 34 15.61 -25.53 22.09
N GLU A 35 16.52 -26.41 22.44
CA GLU A 35 17.88 -26.50 21.88
C GLU A 35 17.95 -27.12 20.49
N GLU A 36 17.13 -28.14 20.17
CA GLU A 36 17.09 -28.75 18.82
C GLU A 36 16.54 -27.76 17.75
N ILE A 37 15.47 -27.04 18.10
CA ILE A 37 14.90 -26.03 17.18
C ILE A 37 15.90 -24.89 16.93
N LYS A 38 16.68 -24.49 17.94
CA LYS A 38 17.71 -23.48 17.85
C LYS A 38 18.87 -23.91 16.95
N THR A 39 19.32 -25.15 17.08
CA THR A 39 20.39 -25.74 16.25
C THR A 39 19.98 -25.88 14.80
N ASP A 40 18.77 -26.35 14.53
CA ASP A 40 18.22 -26.45 13.18
C ASP A 40 18.11 -25.09 12.49
N PHE A 41 17.62 -24.07 13.21
CA PHE A 41 17.50 -22.72 12.67
C PHE A 41 18.87 -22.11 12.36
N ILE A 42 19.84 -22.22 13.25
CA ILE A 42 21.21 -21.76 13.03
C ILE A 42 21.90 -22.56 11.92
N GLY A 43 21.62 -23.85 11.80
CA GLY A 43 22.08 -24.70 10.70
C GLY A 43 21.58 -24.20 9.36
N SER A 44 20.29 -23.92 9.23
CA SER A 44 19.67 -23.42 8.01
C SER A 44 20.21 -22.05 7.56
N ILE A 45 20.57 -21.17 8.51
CA ILE A 45 21.25 -19.90 8.19
C ILE A 45 22.63 -20.14 7.57
N LYS A 46 23.40 -21.10 8.10
CA LYS A 46 24.74 -21.43 7.58
C LYS A 46 24.68 -22.05 6.20
N GLU A 47 23.72 -22.93 5.94
CA GLU A 47 23.53 -23.55 4.63
C GLU A 47 23.11 -22.53 3.56
N SER A 48 22.19 -21.62 3.86
CA SER A 48 21.76 -20.59 2.91
C SER A 48 22.89 -19.58 2.57
N GLN A 49 23.86 -19.40 3.46
CA GLN A 49 25.04 -18.57 3.20
C GLN A 49 26.10 -19.23 2.31
N SER A 50 26.06 -20.57 2.14
CA SER A 50 27.02 -21.34 1.33
C SER A 50 26.77 -21.31 -0.17
N ILE A 51 25.76 -20.57 -0.67
CA ILE A 51 25.49 -20.40 -2.11
C ILE A 51 26.66 -19.66 -2.75
N LYS A 52 27.45 -20.41 -3.48
CA LYS A 52 28.81 -20.13 -3.95
C LYS A 52 28.98 -18.99 -4.95
N ASP A 53 27.96 -18.20 -5.34
CA ASP A 53 28.11 -17.24 -6.44
C ASP A 53 27.50 -15.85 -6.18
N ILE A 54 27.52 -15.37 -4.94
CA ILE A 54 27.04 -13.99 -4.62
C ILE A 54 27.81 -12.92 -5.43
N ASN A 55 29.06 -13.20 -5.80
CA ASN A 55 29.89 -12.28 -6.59
C ASN A 55 29.46 -12.15 -8.06
N ARG A 56 28.70 -13.10 -8.59
CA ARG A 56 28.17 -13.09 -9.98
C ARG A 56 26.72 -12.66 -10.09
N TYR A 57 26.07 -12.32 -8.97
CA TYR A 57 24.67 -11.92 -9.00
C TYR A 57 24.47 -10.60 -9.74
N SER A 58 23.63 -10.63 -10.77
CA SER A 58 23.15 -9.42 -11.47
C SER A 58 21.73 -9.11 -11.06
N LEU A 59 21.43 -7.83 -10.90
CA LEU A 59 20.06 -7.39 -10.59
C LEU A 59 19.11 -7.80 -11.71
N PRO A 60 17.85 -8.16 -11.40
CA PRO A 60 16.85 -8.45 -12.41
C PRO A 60 16.67 -7.27 -13.36
N PRO A 61 16.67 -7.49 -14.69
CA PRO A 61 16.45 -6.40 -15.63
C PRO A 61 14.96 -5.98 -15.63
N LEU A 62 14.70 -4.69 -15.75
CA LEU A 62 13.34 -4.14 -15.79
C LEU A 62 12.51 -4.66 -16.97
N SER A 63 13.15 -5.26 -17.99
CA SER A 63 12.48 -5.91 -19.12
C SER A 63 11.65 -7.14 -18.74
N LEU A 64 11.88 -7.74 -17.57
CA LEU A 64 11.05 -8.82 -17.02
C LEU A 64 9.65 -8.35 -16.60
N LEU A 65 9.50 -7.06 -16.34
CA LEU A 65 8.21 -6.50 -15.94
C LEU A 65 7.37 -6.13 -17.17
N ILE A 66 6.06 -6.31 -17.02
CA ILE A 66 5.10 -5.88 -18.04
C ILE A 66 5.23 -4.36 -18.18
N ASN A 67 5.46 -3.89 -19.39
CA ASN A 67 5.47 -2.47 -19.69
C ASN A 67 4.04 -1.97 -19.91
N SER A 68 3.76 -0.77 -19.43
CA SER A 68 2.54 -0.08 -19.84
C SER A 68 2.60 0.09 -21.36
N GLN A 69 1.68 -0.54 -22.07
CA GLN A 69 1.35 -0.03 -23.39
C GLN A 69 0.85 1.39 -23.13
N LYS A 70 1.56 2.38 -23.68
CA LYS A 70 1.06 3.77 -23.68
C LYS A 70 -0.24 3.76 -24.47
N GLU A 71 -1.34 3.41 -23.81
CA GLU A 71 -2.64 3.75 -24.36
C GLU A 71 -2.58 5.26 -24.58
N LYS A 72 -2.64 5.64 -25.85
CA LYS A 72 -2.74 7.07 -26.24
C LYS A 72 -4.10 7.53 -25.75
N TYR A 73 -4.12 7.97 -24.47
CA TYR A 73 -5.31 8.67 -24.00
C TYR A 73 -5.54 9.86 -24.91
N ASP A 74 -6.70 9.95 -25.48
CA ASP A 74 -7.13 11.21 -26.01
C ASP A 74 -7.34 12.16 -24.83
N THR A 75 -6.25 12.84 -24.48
CA THR A 75 -6.21 13.78 -23.36
C THR A 75 -7.34 14.80 -23.48
N LYS A 76 -7.76 15.14 -24.71
CA LYS A 76 -8.85 16.08 -24.97
C LYS A 76 -10.21 15.51 -24.55
N ASP A 77 -10.45 14.23 -24.85
CA ASP A 77 -11.71 13.57 -24.49
C ASP A 77 -11.82 13.41 -22.96
N LEU A 78 -10.72 13.08 -22.28
CA LEU A 78 -10.66 13.00 -20.83
C LEU A 78 -10.92 14.36 -20.16
N ILE A 79 -10.31 15.43 -20.67
CA ILE A 79 -10.53 16.81 -20.21
C ILE A 79 -12.00 17.16 -20.35
N ARG A 80 -12.60 16.94 -21.54
CA ARG A 80 -14.00 17.21 -21.79
C ARG A 80 -14.93 16.48 -20.83
N LYS A 81 -14.74 15.17 -20.67
CA LYS A 81 -15.55 14.34 -19.74
C LYS A 81 -15.44 14.83 -18.30
N ASN A 82 -14.25 15.21 -17.84
CA ASN A 82 -14.09 15.73 -16.48
C ASN A 82 -14.72 17.11 -16.30
N GLN A 83 -14.67 17.98 -17.30
CA GLN A 83 -15.39 19.26 -17.29
C GLN A 83 -16.91 19.06 -17.23
N GLU A 84 -17.46 18.14 -18.01
CA GLU A 84 -18.88 17.79 -17.99
C GLU A 84 -19.30 17.23 -16.62
N LYS A 85 -18.49 16.32 -16.04
CA LYS A 85 -18.71 15.80 -14.69
C LYS A 85 -18.65 16.90 -13.63
N GLY A 86 -17.70 17.82 -13.73
CA GLY A 86 -17.59 18.97 -12.82
C GLY A 86 -18.84 19.84 -12.84
N LYS A 87 -19.32 20.20 -14.04
CA LYS A 87 -20.57 20.99 -14.21
C LYS A 87 -21.80 20.27 -13.66
N LYS A 88 -21.90 18.95 -13.91
CA LYS A 88 -22.97 18.12 -13.34
C LYS A 88 -22.93 18.11 -11.80
N LEU A 89 -21.72 18.01 -11.24
CA LEU A 89 -21.51 18.02 -9.79
C LEU A 89 -21.90 19.37 -9.17
N GLU A 90 -21.54 20.49 -9.80
CA GLU A 90 -21.97 21.84 -9.36
C GLU A 90 -23.49 21.96 -9.33
N LYS A 91 -24.18 21.49 -10.37
CA LYS A 91 -25.65 21.50 -10.45
C LYS A 91 -26.29 20.67 -9.33
N ILE A 92 -25.77 19.47 -9.08
CA ILE A 92 -26.27 18.59 -8.02
C ILE A 92 -26.07 19.27 -6.65
N LEU A 93 -24.89 19.82 -6.38
CA LEU A 93 -24.64 20.52 -5.13
C LEU A 93 -25.60 21.69 -4.92
N LEU A 94 -25.89 22.45 -5.99
CA LEU A 94 -26.86 23.54 -5.94
C LEU A 94 -28.28 23.04 -5.60
N GLU A 95 -28.73 21.91 -6.16
CA GLU A 95 -30.00 21.28 -5.86
C GLU A 95 -30.14 20.92 -4.37
N TYR A 96 -29.01 20.57 -3.70
CA TYR A 96 -28.95 20.35 -2.25
C TYR A 96 -28.68 21.63 -1.42
N GLY A 97 -28.80 22.80 -2.05
CA GLY A 97 -28.61 24.09 -1.38
C GLY A 97 -27.16 24.37 -0.99
N VAL A 98 -26.21 23.84 -1.77
CA VAL A 98 -24.78 24.11 -1.64
C VAL A 98 -24.31 24.83 -2.89
N GLU A 99 -24.22 26.15 -2.80
CA GLU A 99 -23.69 26.99 -3.89
C GLU A 99 -22.16 26.98 -3.87
N GLY A 100 -21.54 26.94 -5.05
CA GLY A 100 -20.08 26.96 -5.20
C GLY A 100 -19.66 26.58 -6.62
N LYS A 101 -18.34 26.48 -6.83
CA LYS A 101 -17.76 26.16 -8.14
C LYS A 101 -16.62 25.15 -8.04
N ILE A 102 -16.48 24.31 -9.06
CA ILE A 102 -15.29 23.46 -9.24
C ILE A 102 -14.17 24.33 -9.83
N GLN A 103 -13.13 24.57 -9.04
CA GLN A 103 -11.98 25.38 -9.46
C GLN A 103 -10.98 24.57 -10.28
N ALA A 104 -10.76 23.33 -9.92
CA ALA A 104 -9.81 22.44 -10.57
C ALA A 104 -10.23 20.98 -10.40
N TYR A 105 -9.65 20.10 -11.21
CA TYR A 105 -9.74 18.67 -11.00
C TYR A 105 -8.38 18.01 -11.26
N LYS A 106 -8.11 16.91 -10.57
CA LYS A 106 -6.91 16.07 -10.72
C LYS A 106 -7.33 14.65 -10.97
N THR A 107 -6.94 14.11 -12.12
CA THR A 107 -7.28 12.74 -12.52
C THR A 107 -6.14 11.79 -12.18
N GLY A 108 -6.39 10.88 -11.26
CA GLY A 108 -5.53 9.74 -10.97
C GLY A 108 -5.94 8.49 -11.75
N PRO A 109 -5.25 7.36 -11.53
CA PRO A 109 -5.54 6.12 -12.24
C PRO A 109 -6.89 5.50 -11.91
N LEU A 110 -7.40 5.68 -10.70
CA LEU A 110 -8.64 5.06 -10.21
C LEU A 110 -9.75 6.07 -9.92
N ILE A 111 -9.38 7.27 -9.50
CA ILE A 111 -10.30 8.32 -9.04
C ILE A 111 -9.91 9.67 -9.62
N THR A 112 -10.89 10.55 -9.75
CA THR A 112 -10.70 11.97 -10.03
C THR A 112 -11.08 12.78 -8.80
N LEU A 113 -10.20 13.68 -8.39
CA LEU A 113 -10.42 14.66 -7.32
C LEU A 113 -10.89 15.97 -7.93
N PHE A 114 -12.07 16.46 -7.54
CA PHE A 114 -12.59 17.77 -7.87
C PHE A 114 -12.39 18.71 -6.70
N ASP A 115 -11.73 19.83 -6.92
CA ASP A 115 -11.51 20.89 -5.93
C ASP A 115 -12.71 21.86 -5.98
N PHE A 116 -13.66 21.69 -5.05
CA PHE A 116 -14.87 22.51 -4.94
C PHE A 116 -14.64 23.68 -4.00
N VAL A 117 -14.98 24.88 -4.42
CA VAL A 117 -14.96 26.11 -3.61
C VAL A 117 -16.41 26.46 -3.27
N PRO A 118 -16.84 26.27 -2.00
CA PRO A 118 -18.18 26.66 -1.59
C PRO A 118 -18.33 28.19 -1.54
N ALA A 119 -19.53 28.69 -1.77
CA ALA A 119 -19.86 30.10 -1.61
C ALA A 119 -19.69 30.54 -0.14
N PRO A 120 -19.43 31.84 0.11
CA PRO A 120 -19.33 32.37 1.47
C PRO A 120 -20.56 32.01 2.32
N GLY A 121 -20.33 31.60 3.58
CA GLY A 121 -21.39 31.21 4.49
C GLY A 121 -21.78 29.73 4.48
N ILE A 122 -21.32 28.94 3.52
CA ILE A 122 -21.57 27.49 3.48
C ILE A 122 -20.56 26.77 4.39
N LYS A 123 -21.08 26.00 5.35
CA LYS A 123 -20.27 25.18 6.27
C LYS A 123 -19.71 23.95 5.55
N ASN A 124 -18.41 23.67 5.71
CA ASN A 124 -17.77 22.49 5.14
C ASN A 124 -18.47 21.18 5.58
N SER A 125 -18.94 21.11 6.82
CA SER A 125 -19.67 19.94 7.33
C SER A 125 -20.93 19.62 6.52
N LYS A 126 -21.66 20.64 6.03
CA LYS A 126 -22.82 20.45 5.17
C LYS A 126 -22.46 19.77 3.87
N VAL A 127 -21.33 20.16 3.24
CA VAL A 127 -20.89 19.53 1.98
C VAL A 127 -20.39 18.12 2.21
N VAL A 128 -19.65 17.89 3.30
CA VAL A 128 -19.12 16.57 3.66
C VAL A 128 -20.24 15.55 3.93
N SER A 129 -21.35 15.99 4.55
CA SER A 129 -22.50 15.10 4.83
C SER A 129 -23.25 14.65 3.58
N LEU A 130 -23.07 15.31 2.43
CA LEU A 130 -23.75 14.97 1.16
C LEU A 130 -23.03 13.89 0.34
N SER A 131 -22.05 13.18 0.89
CA SER A 131 -21.24 12.20 0.17
C SER A 131 -22.09 11.11 -0.51
N GLU A 132 -23.08 10.58 0.18
CA GLU A 132 -23.95 9.51 -0.34
C GLU A 132 -24.94 10.04 -1.39
N GLU A 133 -25.49 11.22 -1.17
CA GLU A 133 -26.40 11.91 -2.08
C GLU A 133 -25.69 12.25 -3.39
N ILE A 134 -24.47 12.77 -3.30
CA ILE A 134 -23.62 13.05 -4.48
C ILE A 134 -23.33 11.76 -5.24
N ALA A 135 -22.94 10.68 -4.56
CA ALA A 135 -22.69 9.40 -5.20
C ALA A 135 -23.92 8.90 -5.98
N ARG A 136 -25.08 8.94 -5.36
CA ARG A 136 -26.35 8.53 -5.97
C ARG A 136 -26.73 9.41 -7.16
N ALA A 137 -26.70 10.74 -7.01
CA ALA A 137 -27.09 11.68 -8.05
C ALA A 137 -26.13 11.67 -9.25
N MET A 138 -24.85 11.37 -9.01
CA MET A 138 -23.84 11.18 -10.05
C MET A 138 -23.86 9.78 -10.68
N SER A 139 -24.71 8.86 -10.19
CA SER A 139 -24.70 7.44 -10.60
C SER A 139 -23.33 6.80 -10.42
N SER A 140 -22.64 7.17 -9.35
CA SER A 140 -21.31 6.66 -8.99
C SER A 140 -21.42 5.62 -7.87
N ILE A 141 -20.50 4.65 -7.85
CA ILE A 141 -20.41 3.63 -6.79
C ILE A 141 -20.19 4.26 -5.42
N SER A 142 -19.42 5.36 -5.38
CA SER A 142 -19.11 6.10 -4.16
C SER A 142 -18.69 7.52 -4.50
N ALA A 143 -18.82 8.43 -3.53
CA ALA A 143 -18.16 9.71 -3.54
C ALA A 143 -17.57 9.93 -2.15
N ARG A 144 -16.36 10.49 -2.08
CA ARG A 144 -15.75 10.86 -0.81
C ARG A 144 -15.54 12.35 -0.80
N VAL A 145 -16.13 13.00 0.20
CA VAL A 145 -16.01 14.45 0.39
C VAL A 145 -15.18 14.72 1.62
N SER A 146 -14.13 15.53 1.48
CA SER A 146 -13.22 15.85 2.59
C SER A 146 -12.67 17.27 2.47
N SER A 147 -12.50 17.92 3.61
CA SER A 147 -11.79 19.20 3.67
C SER A 147 -10.30 18.99 3.35
N GLN A 148 -9.72 19.87 2.54
CA GLN A 148 -8.30 19.80 2.20
C GLN A 148 -7.50 20.66 3.19
N PRO A 149 -6.56 20.06 3.97
CA PRO A 149 -5.72 20.82 4.88
C PRO A 149 -4.90 21.90 4.14
N GLY A 150 -4.95 23.13 4.65
CA GLY A 150 -4.20 24.25 4.07
C GLY A 150 -4.82 24.89 2.83
N LYS A 151 -6.05 24.47 2.44
CA LYS A 151 -6.79 25.05 1.33
C LYS A 151 -8.20 25.43 1.77
N SER A 152 -8.78 26.44 1.10
CA SER A 152 -10.20 26.82 1.24
C SER A 152 -11.15 25.93 0.45
N THR A 153 -10.62 24.89 -0.23
CA THR A 153 -11.37 23.99 -1.10
C THR A 153 -11.77 22.72 -0.38
N ILE A 154 -12.90 22.15 -0.79
CA ILE A 154 -13.38 20.83 -0.39
C ILE A 154 -13.05 19.88 -1.54
N GLY A 155 -12.36 18.77 -1.22
CA GLY A 155 -12.06 17.73 -2.18
C GLY A 155 -13.22 16.77 -2.32
N ILE A 156 -13.71 16.58 -3.55
CA ILE A 156 -14.73 15.58 -3.90
C ILE A 156 -14.06 14.55 -4.79
N GLU A 157 -13.84 13.36 -4.22
CA GLU A 157 -13.19 12.23 -4.89
C GLU A 157 -14.27 11.34 -5.51
N MET A 158 -14.15 11.06 -6.80
CA MET A 158 -15.08 10.20 -7.51
C MET A 158 -14.33 9.13 -8.31
N PRO A 159 -14.80 7.88 -8.33
CA PRO A 159 -14.24 6.83 -9.18
C PRO A 159 -14.27 7.22 -10.65
N ASN A 160 -13.21 6.86 -11.36
CA ASN A 160 -13.16 6.99 -12.81
C ASN A 160 -14.04 5.92 -13.48
N ASP A 161 -14.65 6.24 -14.61
CA ASP A 161 -15.42 5.28 -15.40
C ASP A 161 -14.50 4.18 -15.96
N VAL A 162 -13.31 4.59 -16.39
CA VAL A 162 -12.24 3.69 -16.83
C VAL A 162 -11.14 3.71 -15.80
N LYS A 163 -10.88 2.54 -15.20
CA LYS A 163 -9.82 2.36 -14.21
C LYS A 163 -8.53 1.91 -14.90
N HIS A 164 -7.42 2.53 -14.55
CA HIS A 164 -6.11 2.20 -15.10
C HIS A 164 -5.28 1.46 -14.07
N SER A 165 -4.70 0.33 -14.49
CA SER A 165 -3.79 -0.41 -13.65
C SER A 165 -2.49 0.36 -13.43
N VAL A 166 -2.03 0.43 -12.19
CA VAL A 166 -0.71 0.95 -11.85
C VAL A 166 0.29 -0.19 -11.95
N LEU A 167 1.18 -0.13 -12.95
CA LEU A 167 2.18 -1.16 -13.16
C LEU A 167 3.44 -0.88 -12.32
N LEU A 168 4.00 -1.94 -11.75
CA LEU A 168 5.25 -1.86 -10.99
C LEU A 168 6.40 -1.33 -11.86
N SER A 169 6.43 -1.69 -13.14
CA SER A 169 7.43 -1.20 -14.09
C SER A 169 7.47 0.32 -14.22
N ASP A 170 6.32 1.00 -14.12
CA ASP A 170 6.25 2.46 -14.21
C ASP A 170 6.83 3.13 -12.95
N LEU A 171 6.65 2.48 -11.80
CA LEU A 171 7.21 2.93 -10.53
C LEU A 171 8.73 2.72 -10.48
N LEU A 172 9.20 1.54 -10.86
CA LEU A 172 10.63 1.21 -10.78
C LEU A 172 11.49 1.95 -11.83
N LYS A 173 10.88 2.48 -12.91
CA LYS A 173 11.54 3.34 -13.90
C LYS A 173 11.61 4.81 -13.51
N ASP A 174 10.94 5.21 -12.44
CA ASP A 174 10.94 6.59 -11.97
C ASP A 174 12.33 7.02 -11.50
N LYS A 175 12.74 8.24 -11.85
CA LYS A 175 14.04 8.80 -11.44
C LYS A 175 14.17 8.83 -9.92
N ASN A 176 13.12 9.17 -9.19
CA ASN A 176 13.13 9.20 -7.73
C ASN A 176 13.40 7.83 -7.12
N PHE A 177 13.02 6.75 -7.81
CA PHE A 177 13.34 5.39 -7.41
C PHE A 177 14.77 5.03 -7.78
N LEU A 178 15.24 5.38 -8.98
CA LEU A 178 16.56 5.01 -9.50
C LEU A 178 17.70 5.81 -8.83
N ASP A 179 17.52 7.12 -8.67
CA ASP A 179 18.55 8.05 -8.17
C ASP A 179 18.65 8.08 -6.64
N GLY A 180 17.72 7.42 -5.95
CA GLY A 180 17.74 7.33 -4.49
C GLY A 180 19.05 6.72 -3.99
N LYS A 181 19.73 7.37 -3.02
CA LYS A 181 20.91 6.83 -2.31
C LYS A 181 20.60 5.41 -1.82
N LYS A 182 21.58 4.66 -1.31
CA LYS A 182 21.44 3.27 -0.80
C LYS A 182 20.43 3.12 0.37
N SER A 183 19.26 3.71 0.26
CA SER A 183 18.15 3.62 1.21
C SER A 183 17.12 2.58 0.73
N LEU A 184 16.43 1.94 1.68
CA LEU A 184 15.46 0.87 1.41
C LEU A 184 14.15 1.44 0.87
N ILE A 185 14.20 1.97 -0.38
CA ILE A 185 13.04 2.60 -1.02
C ILE A 185 12.04 1.55 -1.48
N LEU A 186 10.81 1.71 -1.03
CA LEU A 186 9.65 0.91 -1.42
C LEU A 186 8.76 1.69 -2.39
N ALA A 187 8.37 1.08 -3.49
CA ALA A 187 7.37 1.60 -4.41
C ALA A 187 5.96 1.26 -3.88
N LEU A 188 5.21 2.27 -3.45
CA LEU A 188 3.89 2.08 -2.87
C LEU A 188 2.75 2.15 -3.89
N GLY A 189 2.94 2.87 -5.00
CA GLY A 189 1.90 3.08 -6.01
C GLY A 189 1.83 4.52 -6.48
N LYS A 190 0.61 4.97 -6.80
CA LYS A 190 0.33 6.36 -7.18
C LYS A 190 -0.63 7.02 -6.20
N ASN A 191 -0.46 8.31 -5.98
CA ASN A 191 -1.43 9.10 -5.23
C ASN A 191 -2.66 9.44 -6.09
N ILE A 192 -3.62 10.17 -5.49
CA ILE A 192 -4.84 10.63 -6.15
C ILE A 192 -4.54 11.51 -7.39
N ALA A 193 -3.42 12.22 -7.40
CA ALA A 193 -3.00 13.05 -8.52
C ALA A 193 -2.26 12.27 -9.62
N GLY A 194 -2.08 10.94 -9.46
CA GLY A 194 -1.36 10.10 -10.41
C GLY A 194 0.17 10.14 -10.26
N GLU A 195 0.70 10.82 -9.25
CA GLU A 195 2.13 10.91 -8.97
C GLU A 195 2.63 9.64 -8.27
N ASN A 196 3.82 9.16 -8.64
CA ASN A 196 4.43 7.99 -8.03
C ASN A 196 4.80 8.26 -6.57
N ILE A 197 4.46 7.34 -5.68
CA ILE A 197 4.73 7.43 -4.24
C ILE A 197 5.73 6.37 -3.83
N PHE A 198 6.79 6.85 -3.21
CA PHE A 198 7.86 6.05 -2.64
C PHE A 198 8.02 6.35 -1.16
N THR A 199 8.52 5.39 -0.41
CA THR A 199 8.87 5.58 0.99
C THR A 199 10.16 4.82 1.31
N ASP A 200 10.83 5.24 2.36
CA ASP A 200 12.08 4.65 2.82
C ASP A 200 11.80 3.80 4.05
N LEU A 201 12.03 2.49 3.94
CA LEU A 201 11.78 1.54 5.03
C LEU A 201 12.72 1.79 6.22
N GLU A 202 13.94 2.29 6.00
CA GLU A 202 14.86 2.63 7.09
C GLU A 202 14.29 3.69 8.03
N LYS A 203 13.46 4.62 7.48
CA LYS A 203 12.78 5.67 8.25
C LYS A 203 11.49 5.18 8.91
N MET A 204 11.09 3.95 8.62
CA MET A 204 9.89 3.29 9.13
C MET A 204 10.26 1.87 9.58
N PRO A 205 11.00 1.72 10.72
CA PRO A 205 11.54 0.42 11.14
C PRO A 205 10.46 -0.65 11.36
N HIS A 206 9.21 -0.23 11.54
CA HIS A 206 8.04 -1.10 11.66
C HIS A 206 6.92 -0.61 10.76
N LEU A 207 6.46 -1.48 9.87
CA LEU A 207 5.35 -1.23 8.96
C LEU A 207 4.24 -2.25 9.17
N LEU A 208 3.05 -1.78 9.56
CA LEU A 208 1.85 -2.61 9.63
C LEU A 208 1.02 -2.43 8.35
N ILE A 209 0.76 -3.54 7.66
CA ILE A 209 -0.10 -3.58 6.47
C ILE A 209 -1.36 -4.37 6.82
N ALA A 210 -2.52 -3.74 6.68
CA ALA A 210 -3.80 -4.36 6.92
C ALA A 210 -4.77 -4.09 5.76
N GLY A 211 -5.69 -5.03 5.54
CA GLY A 211 -6.71 -4.90 4.51
C GLY A 211 -7.62 -6.12 4.49
N THR A 212 -8.84 -5.94 4.00
CA THR A 212 -9.80 -7.02 3.75
C THR A 212 -9.34 -7.90 2.58
N THR A 213 -9.93 -9.08 2.45
CA THR A 213 -9.71 -9.95 1.28
C THR A 213 -10.02 -9.17 -0.01
N GLY A 214 -9.12 -9.24 -0.98
CA GLY A 214 -9.27 -8.52 -2.25
C GLY A 214 -8.85 -7.04 -2.22
N SER A 215 -8.41 -6.50 -1.07
CA SER A 215 -7.93 -5.11 -0.98
C SER A 215 -6.56 -4.85 -1.66
N GLY A 216 -5.89 -5.90 -2.11
CA GLY A 216 -4.55 -5.82 -2.71
C GLY A 216 -3.40 -5.89 -1.71
N LYS A 217 -3.62 -6.31 -0.45
CA LYS A 217 -2.57 -6.44 0.58
C LYS A 217 -1.38 -7.27 0.08
N SER A 218 -1.63 -8.47 -0.44
CA SER A 218 -0.59 -9.37 -0.96
C SER A 218 0.12 -8.79 -2.18
N VAL A 219 -0.62 -8.13 -3.07
CA VAL A 219 -0.03 -7.42 -4.23
C VAL A 219 0.88 -6.29 -3.78
N GLY A 220 0.45 -5.50 -2.80
CA GLY A 220 1.25 -4.43 -2.21
C GLY A 220 2.51 -4.94 -1.53
N LEU A 221 2.40 -6.04 -0.75
CA LEU A 221 3.55 -6.68 -0.11
C LEU A 221 4.57 -7.18 -1.15
N ASN A 222 4.09 -7.87 -2.19
CA ASN A 222 4.95 -8.32 -3.28
C ASN A 222 5.62 -7.15 -4.03
N ALA A 223 4.91 -6.05 -4.27
CA ALA A 223 5.49 -4.86 -4.88
C ALA A 223 6.61 -4.25 -4.01
N MET A 224 6.46 -4.26 -2.68
CA MET A 224 7.49 -3.80 -1.75
C MET A 224 8.72 -4.71 -1.75
N ILE A 225 8.53 -6.04 -1.69
CA ILE A 225 9.63 -7.01 -1.76
C ILE A 225 10.37 -6.88 -3.09
N LEU A 226 9.63 -6.83 -4.21
CA LEU A 226 10.21 -6.67 -5.54
C LEU A 226 10.95 -5.34 -5.68
N SER A 227 10.48 -4.25 -5.06
CA SER A 227 11.21 -2.97 -5.05
C SER A 227 12.63 -3.13 -4.51
N LEU A 228 12.81 -3.92 -3.45
CA LEU A 228 14.11 -4.19 -2.87
C LEU A 228 14.94 -5.17 -3.73
N LEU A 229 14.33 -6.23 -4.26
CA LEU A 229 15.00 -7.22 -5.12
C LEU A 229 15.50 -6.64 -6.45
N PHE A 230 14.80 -5.66 -7.03
CA PHE A 230 15.23 -4.96 -8.23
C PHE A 230 16.31 -3.91 -7.98
N ARG A 231 16.60 -3.60 -6.71
CA ARG A 231 17.52 -2.52 -6.32
C ARG A 231 18.79 -3.00 -5.65
N PHE A 232 18.71 -4.06 -4.85
CA PHE A 232 19.80 -4.52 -4.00
C PHE A 232 20.26 -5.92 -4.37
N LYS A 233 21.58 -6.12 -4.28
CA LYS A 233 22.18 -7.45 -4.36
C LYS A 233 22.01 -8.20 -3.04
N PRO A 234 22.14 -9.55 -3.04
CA PRO A 234 22.09 -10.35 -1.81
C PRO A 234 23.11 -9.96 -0.75
N SER A 235 24.23 -9.32 -1.14
CA SER A 235 25.24 -8.79 -0.23
C SER A 235 24.85 -7.48 0.45
N GLU A 236 23.86 -6.77 -0.11
CA GLU A 236 23.44 -5.43 0.35
C GLU A 236 22.13 -5.47 1.13
N CYS A 237 21.24 -6.41 0.80
CA CYS A 237 19.94 -6.57 1.46
C CYS A 237 19.64 -8.05 1.66
N LYS A 238 19.27 -8.43 2.87
CA LYS A 238 18.88 -9.79 3.25
C LYS A 238 17.47 -9.81 3.80
N PHE A 239 16.79 -10.94 3.60
CA PHE A 239 15.43 -11.17 4.07
C PHE A 239 15.34 -12.35 5.03
N ILE A 240 14.48 -12.21 6.01
CA ILE A 240 13.87 -13.32 6.75
C ILE A 240 12.37 -13.21 6.49
N LEU A 241 11.81 -14.21 5.82
CA LEU A 241 10.39 -14.26 5.49
C LEU A 241 9.70 -15.26 6.41
N ILE A 242 8.59 -14.83 7.01
CA ILE A 242 7.81 -15.67 7.94
C ILE A 242 6.38 -15.72 7.39
N ASP A 243 5.96 -16.92 6.97
CA ASP A 243 4.62 -17.17 6.41
C ASP A 243 4.00 -18.42 7.02
N PRO A 244 3.43 -18.33 8.24
CA PRO A 244 2.86 -19.49 8.94
C PRO A 244 1.62 -20.06 8.24
N LYS A 245 1.05 -19.35 7.27
CA LYS A 245 -0.10 -19.80 6.48
C LYS A 245 0.29 -20.41 5.14
N MET A 246 1.54 -20.28 4.72
CA MET A 246 2.07 -20.77 3.43
C MET A 246 1.29 -20.25 2.20
N LEU A 247 0.81 -19.01 2.23
CA LEU A 247 -0.11 -18.48 1.21
C LEU A 247 0.52 -17.41 0.31
N GLU A 248 1.49 -16.65 0.79
CA GLU A 248 1.93 -15.43 0.12
C GLU A 248 3.42 -15.40 -0.21
N LEU A 249 4.29 -15.98 0.63
CA LEU A 249 5.74 -15.81 0.55
C LEU A 249 6.51 -17.02 0.05
N SER A 250 5.87 -18.17 -0.12
CA SER A 250 6.51 -19.40 -0.63
C SER A 250 7.13 -19.25 -2.03
N ILE A 251 6.63 -18.30 -2.84
CA ILE A 251 7.19 -17.98 -4.15
C ILE A 251 8.60 -17.38 -4.09
N TYR A 252 9.04 -16.94 -2.93
CA TYR A 252 10.38 -16.40 -2.68
C TYR A 252 11.35 -17.44 -2.12
N GLU A 253 10.96 -18.71 -2.01
CA GLU A 253 11.88 -19.78 -1.62
C GLU A 253 13.10 -19.81 -2.53
N ASP A 254 14.25 -20.15 -1.99
CA ASP A 254 15.53 -20.27 -2.68
C ASP A 254 16.11 -18.99 -3.31
N ILE A 255 15.51 -17.80 -3.10
CA ILE A 255 16.16 -16.58 -3.57
C ILE A 255 17.44 -16.30 -2.75
N PRO A 256 18.54 -15.84 -3.38
CA PRO A 256 19.83 -15.66 -2.71
C PRO A 256 19.83 -14.54 -1.64
N HIS A 257 18.76 -13.78 -1.56
CA HIS A 257 18.57 -12.76 -0.52
C HIS A 257 18.08 -13.34 0.81
N LEU A 258 17.58 -14.58 0.84
CA LEU A 258 17.12 -15.19 2.09
C LEU A 258 18.31 -15.52 3.01
N LEU A 259 18.15 -15.23 4.31
CA LEU A 259 19.06 -15.70 5.37
C LEU A 259 18.74 -17.12 5.84
N THR A 260 17.50 -17.52 5.68
CA THR A 260 16.97 -18.85 6.02
C THR A 260 15.83 -19.17 5.05
N PRO A 261 15.50 -20.43 4.78
CA PRO A 261 14.27 -20.78 4.07
C PRO A 261 13.06 -20.06 4.66
N VAL A 262 11.99 -19.90 3.88
CA VAL A 262 10.77 -19.25 4.37
C VAL A 262 10.25 -19.98 5.61
N VAL A 263 10.14 -19.26 6.72
CA VAL A 263 9.78 -19.82 8.03
C VAL A 263 8.27 -20.01 8.09
N THR A 264 7.82 -21.26 8.10
CA THR A 264 6.38 -21.62 8.14
C THR A 264 5.93 -22.11 9.52
N ASP A 265 6.85 -22.58 10.36
CA ASP A 265 6.55 -23.03 11.73
C ASP A 265 6.52 -21.83 12.69
N PRO A 266 5.40 -21.62 13.44
CA PRO A 266 5.29 -20.54 14.42
C PRO A 266 6.38 -20.55 15.50
N ASN A 267 6.85 -21.73 15.93
CA ASN A 267 7.91 -21.82 16.93
C ASN A 267 9.25 -21.35 16.36
N LYS A 268 9.59 -21.75 15.13
CA LYS A 268 10.77 -21.27 14.43
C LYS A 268 10.70 -19.76 14.17
N ALA A 269 9.50 -19.20 13.93
CA ALA A 269 9.31 -17.77 13.79
C ALA A 269 9.71 -16.98 15.04
N VAL A 270 9.38 -17.48 16.23
CA VAL A 270 9.81 -16.86 17.50
C VAL A 270 11.33 -16.84 17.62
N PHE A 271 12.01 -17.93 17.22
CA PHE A 271 13.47 -17.98 17.22
C PHE A 271 14.08 -17.03 16.19
N ALA A 272 13.52 -16.96 14.98
CA ALA A 272 13.96 -16.01 13.97
C ALA A 272 13.91 -14.56 14.46
N LEU A 273 12.79 -14.17 15.09
CA LEU A 273 12.63 -12.83 15.66
C LEU A 273 13.61 -12.57 16.82
N LYS A 274 13.83 -13.55 17.70
CA LYS A 274 14.80 -13.43 18.80
C LYS A 274 16.25 -13.37 18.32
N TRP A 275 16.55 -13.96 17.18
CA TRP A 275 17.88 -13.95 16.60
C TRP A 275 18.25 -12.59 15.99
N ILE A 276 17.25 -11.84 15.50
CA ILE A 276 17.45 -10.50 14.93
C ILE A 276 17.68 -9.44 16.02
N VAL A 277 17.08 -9.61 17.21
CA VAL A 277 17.21 -8.70 18.36
C VAL A 277 18.48 -9.00 19.17
#